data_9e845d751dc0824cecd03841d807863e
#
_entry.id   9e845d751dc0824cecd03841d807863e
#
_cell.length_a   1.000
_cell.length_b   1.000
_cell.length_c   1.000
_cell.angle_alpha   90.00
_cell.angle_beta   90.00
_cell.angle_gamma   90.00
#
_symmetry.space_group_name_H-M   'P 1'
#
loop_
_entity.id
_entity.type
_entity.pdbx_description
1 polymer ?
#
loop_
_entity_poly.entity_id
_entity_poly.type
_entity_poly.pdbx_seq_one_letter_code
_entity_poly.pdbx_strand_id
1 'polypeptide(L)'
;MENIQRHALRNIINTENIYSGAILDLNIDRVLFPSGCEKIREVVKHKSAVTVLPVHSDGTVSLVCQYRHAVDEDLYEIPAGLIEPGIQGKRSR
;
A
#
# COMPACT_ATOMS: atom_id res chain seq x y z
N MET A 1 -0.10 22.81 -10.93
CA MET A 1 -0.44 22.72 -10.41
C MET A 1 -0.74 22.61 -9.44
N GLU A 2 -0.94 22.53 -8.93
CA GLU A 2 -1.02 22.54 -8.03
C GLU A 2 -1.68 22.04 -7.31
N ASN A 3 -1.87 21.39 -6.83
CA ASN A 3 -2.47 20.87 -6.06
C ASN A 3 -2.26 20.90 -4.81
N ILE A 4 -1.86 21.06 -4.62
CA ILE A 4 -1.57 21.33 -3.61
C ILE A 4 -2.36 21.48 -2.41
N GLN A 5 -3.55 21.56 -2.46
CA GLN A 5 -4.44 21.68 -1.33
C GLN A 5 -4.92 20.38 -0.78
N ARG A 6 -4.22 19.29 -1.10
CA ARG A 6 -4.72 18.00 -0.75
C ARG A 6 -4.96 17.82 0.73
N HIS A 7 -4.13 18.42 1.59
CA HIS A 7 -4.34 18.29 3.02
C HIS A 7 -5.56 19.06 3.50
N ALA A 8 -5.86 20.15 2.84
CA ALA A 8 -7.01 20.94 3.22
C ALA A 8 -8.31 20.37 2.68
N LEU A 9 -8.24 19.42 1.78
CA LEU A 9 -9.43 18.90 1.14
C LEU A 9 -10.17 17.87 1.96
N ARG A 10 -9.58 17.42 3.05
CA ARG A 10 -10.24 16.38 3.80
C ARG A 10 -10.07 16.60 5.29
N ASN A 11 -11.07 16.13 6.00
CA ASN A 11 -11.06 16.11 7.43
C ASN A 11 -11.77 14.82 7.83
N ILE A 12 -11.04 13.91 8.44
CA ILE A 12 -11.61 12.63 8.81
C ILE A 12 -12.43 12.82 10.08
N ILE A 13 -13.73 12.63 9.97
CA ILE A 13 -14.63 12.78 11.09
C ILE A 13 -14.61 11.54 11.97
N ASN A 14 -14.53 10.39 11.36
CA ASN A 14 -14.68 9.13 12.06
C ASN A 14 -14.07 8.01 11.24
N THR A 15 -13.46 7.07 11.92
CA THR A 15 -12.90 5.87 11.30
C THR A 15 -13.47 4.66 12.02
N GLU A 16 -13.98 3.72 11.25
CA GLU A 16 -14.48 2.47 11.79
C GLU A 16 -13.66 1.33 11.21
N ASN A 17 -13.11 0.48 12.07
CA ASN A 17 -12.39 -0.69 11.59
C ASN A 17 -13.38 -1.82 11.33
N ILE A 18 -13.38 -2.32 10.10
CA ILE A 18 -14.30 -3.38 9.68
C ILE A 18 -13.65 -4.74 9.79
N TYR A 19 -12.35 -4.82 9.47
CA TYR A 19 -11.66 -6.10 9.46
C TYR A 19 -10.18 -5.86 9.71
N SER A 20 -9.61 -6.70 10.56
CA SER A 20 -8.17 -6.69 10.80
C SER A 20 -7.66 -8.10 10.55
N GLY A 21 -6.82 -8.23 9.56
CA GLY A 21 -6.28 -9.51 9.16
C GLY A 21 -4.79 -9.61 9.43
N ALA A 22 -4.20 -10.67 8.92
CA ALA A 22 -2.79 -10.91 9.12
C ALA A 22 -1.92 -9.88 8.42
N ILE A 23 -2.37 -9.39 7.27
CA ILE A 23 -1.55 -8.50 6.46
C ILE A 23 -2.21 -7.16 6.17
N LEU A 24 -3.51 -7.04 6.42
CA LEU A 24 -4.18 -5.79 6.11
C LEU A 24 -5.31 -5.50 7.08
N ASP A 25 -5.68 -4.24 7.12
CA ASP A 25 -6.89 -3.78 7.80
C ASP A 25 -7.78 -3.13 6.78
N LEU A 26 -9.08 -3.28 6.97
CA LEU A 26 -10.06 -2.55 6.18
C LEU A 26 -10.80 -1.59 7.09
N ASN A 27 -10.72 -0.33 6.78
CA ASN A 27 -11.37 0.72 7.55
C ASN A 27 -12.35 1.48 6.69
N ILE A 28 -13.37 2.03 7.34
CA ILE A 28 -14.31 2.95 6.70
C ILE A 28 -14.09 4.30 7.34
N ASP A 29 -13.77 5.30 6.52
CA ASP A 29 -13.59 6.67 6.99
C ASP A 29 -14.79 7.51 6.54
N ARG A 30 -15.29 8.32 7.44
CA ARG A 30 -16.22 9.39 7.07
C ARG A 30 -15.41 10.66 6.96
N VAL A 31 -15.50 11.30 5.82
CA VAL A 31 -14.63 12.43 5.49
C VAL A 31 -15.50 13.63 5.18
N LEU A 32 -15.15 14.76 5.78
CA LEU A 32 -15.83 16.02 5.52
C LEU A 32 -14.96 16.85 4.58
N PHE A 33 -15.55 17.28 3.50
CA PHE A 33 -14.84 18.10 2.51
C PHE A 33 -15.15 19.57 2.78
N PRO A 34 -14.32 20.49 2.28
CA PRO A 34 -14.53 21.91 2.53
C PRO A 34 -15.90 22.41 2.08
N SER A 35 -16.50 21.76 1.10
CA SER A 35 -17.83 22.11 0.63
C SER A 35 -18.92 21.80 1.62
N GLY A 36 -18.60 21.11 2.71
CA GLY A 36 -19.59 20.64 3.66
C GLY A 36 -20.14 19.27 3.34
N CYS A 37 -19.69 18.66 2.27
CA CYS A 37 -20.14 17.36 1.83
C CYS A 37 -19.41 16.27 2.61
N GLU A 38 -20.15 15.29 3.11
CA GLU A 38 -19.54 14.12 3.75
C GLU A 38 -19.54 12.96 2.79
N LYS A 39 -18.45 12.23 2.79
CA LYS A 39 -18.33 11.05 1.94
C LYS A 39 -17.75 9.91 2.73
N ILE A 40 -18.08 8.70 2.28
CA ILE A 40 -17.55 7.46 2.87
C ILE A 40 -16.38 7.00 2.00
N ARG A 41 -15.30 6.63 2.66
CA ARG A 41 -14.14 6.08 1.97
C ARG A 41 -13.76 4.75 2.58
N GLU A 42 -13.53 3.77 1.72
CA GLU A 42 -13.05 2.46 2.14
C GLU A 42 -11.54 2.46 1.99
N VAL A 43 -10.84 2.21 3.08
CA VAL A 43 -9.39 2.31 3.10
C VAL A 43 -8.79 0.98 3.51
N VAL A 44 -7.94 0.44 2.65
CA VAL A 44 -7.19 -0.77 2.97
C VAL A 44 -5.80 -0.36 3.41
N LYS A 45 -5.44 -0.71 4.62
CA LYS A 45 -4.10 -0.48 5.14
C LYS A 45 -3.35 -1.79 5.12
N HIS A 46 -2.28 -1.82 4.39
CA HIS A 46 -1.48 -3.03 4.20
C HIS A 46 -0.10 -2.81 4.83
N LYS A 47 0.50 -3.89 5.30
CA LYS A 47 1.86 -3.79 5.82
C LYS A 47 2.77 -3.27 4.74
N SER A 48 3.75 -2.49 5.15
CA SER A 48 4.72 -1.96 4.22
C SER A 48 5.59 -3.06 3.63
N ALA A 49 6.07 -2.84 2.44
CA ALA A 49 6.93 -3.81 1.77
C ALA A 49 8.03 -3.08 1.03
N VAL A 50 9.09 -3.80 0.74
CA VAL A 50 10.16 -3.29 -0.10
C VAL A 50 10.30 -4.21 -1.29
N THR A 51 10.73 -3.65 -2.40
CA THR A 51 11.04 -4.43 -3.58
C THR A 51 12.50 -4.19 -3.97
N VAL A 52 13.06 -5.16 -4.66
CA VAL A 52 14.43 -5.08 -5.13
C VAL A 52 14.41 -5.43 -6.60
N LEU A 53 15.09 -4.62 -7.40
CA LEU A 53 15.26 -4.95 -8.82
C LEU A 53 16.71 -5.36 -9.03
N PRO A 54 17.01 -6.66 -9.05
CA PRO A 54 18.39 -7.11 -9.23
C PRO A 54 18.77 -6.95 -10.70
N VAL A 55 19.72 -6.07 -10.96
CA VAL A 55 20.20 -5.81 -12.31
C VAL A 55 21.61 -6.36 -12.41
N HIS A 56 21.82 -7.23 -13.38
CA HIS A 56 23.11 -7.86 -13.58
C HIS A 56 23.99 -7.04 -14.51
N SER A 57 25.27 -7.32 -14.47
CA SER A 57 26.23 -6.52 -15.24
C SER A 57 25.98 -6.60 -16.74
N ASP A 58 25.33 -7.65 -17.22
CA ASP A 58 25.03 -7.79 -18.64
C ASP A 58 23.72 -7.13 -19.03
N GLY A 59 23.08 -6.40 -18.10
CA GLY A 59 21.84 -5.69 -18.38
C GLY A 59 20.58 -6.50 -18.15
N THR A 60 20.70 -7.76 -17.78
CA THR A 60 19.52 -8.57 -17.48
C THR A 60 19.05 -8.30 -16.05
N VAL A 61 17.82 -8.70 -15.76
CA VAL A 61 17.28 -8.57 -14.42
C VAL A 61 16.76 -9.93 -13.96
N SER A 62 16.72 -10.12 -12.64
CA SER A 62 16.18 -11.35 -12.07
C SER A 62 14.76 -11.10 -11.61
N LEU A 63 13.90 -12.05 -11.92
CA LEU A 63 12.52 -12.04 -11.45
C LEU A 63 12.27 -13.33 -10.70
N VAL A 64 11.28 -13.33 -9.83
CA VAL A 64 10.83 -14.55 -9.19
C VAL A 64 9.48 -14.92 -9.76
N CYS A 65 9.19 -16.21 -9.77
CA CYS A 65 7.90 -16.69 -10.22
C CYS A 65 7.16 -17.20 -9.00
N GLN A 66 6.00 -16.64 -8.73
CA GLN A 66 5.25 -17.00 -7.53
C GLN A 66 3.79 -17.18 -7.88
N TYR A 67 3.17 -18.16 -7.22
CA TYR A 67 1.72 -18.33 -7.32
C TYR A 67 1.05 -17.18 -6.58
N ARG A 68 0.09 -16.55 -7.24
CA ARG A 68 -0.69 -15.46 -6.64
C ARG A 68 -2.14 -15.89 -6.59
N HIS A 69 -2.58 -16.19 -5.37
CA HIS A 69 -3.91 -16.74 -5.15
C HIS A 69 -5.02 -15.81 -5.65
N ALA A 70 -4.84 -14.51 -5.51
CA ALA A 70 -5.89 -13.56 -5.88
C ALA A 70 -6.26 -13.65 -7.35
N VAL A 71 -5.30 -14.01 -8.20
CA VAL A 71 -5.57 -14.16 -9.64
C VAL A 71 -5.48 -15.61 -10.08
N ASP A 72 -5.13 -16.51 -9.15
CA ASP A 72 -5.03 -17.94 -9.41
C ASP A 72 -4.04 -18.24 -10.54
N GLU A 73 -2.90 -17.59 -10.52
CA GLU A 73 -1.87 -17.75 -11.54
C GLU A 73 -0.49 -17.59 -10.96
N ASP A 74 0.48 -18.20 -11.64
CA ASP A 74 1.88 -17.95 -11.36
C ASP A 74 2.29 -16.70 -12.12
N LEU A 75 2.89 -15.76 -11.42
CA LEU A 75 3.31 -14.50 -12.02
C LEU A 75 4.81 -14.31 -11.84
N TYR A 76 5.43 -13.67 -12.84
CA TYR A 76 6.80 -13.22 -12.71
C TYR A 76 6.79 -11.84 -12.10
N GLU A 77 7.60 -11.66 -11.07
CA GLU A 77 7.55 -10.45 -10.27
C GLU A 77 8.95 -10.07 -9.83
N ILE A 78 9.14 -8.80 -9.52
CA ILE A 78 10.39 -8.41 -8.87
C ILE A 78 10.31 -8.91 -7.42
N PRO A 79 11.44 -9.33 -6.84
CA PRO A 79 11.46 -9.78 -5.46
C PRO A 79 10.97 -8.69 -4.51
N ALA A 80 10.19 -9.10 -3.53
CA ALA A 80 9.64 -8.19 -2.54
C ALA A 80 9.51 -8.89 -1.21
N GLY A 81 9.46 -8.10 -0.15
CA GLY A 81 9.25 -8.65 1.19
C GLY A 81 8.59 -7.63 2.08
N LEU A 82 7.81 -8.13 3.01
CA LEU A 82 7.15 -7.27 3.98
C LEU A 82 8.17 -6.73 4.97
N ILE A 83 7.94 -5.50 5.41
CA ILE A 83 8.78 -4.89 6.42
C ILE A 83 8.23 -5.29 7.77
N GLU A 84 9.10 -5.87 8.60
CA GLU A 84 8.70 -6.28 9.93
C GLU A 84 8.63 -5.08 10.85
N PRO A 85 7.76 -5.10 11.85
CA PRO A 85 7.70 -4.01 12.81
C PRO A 85 9.07 -3.76 13.43
N GLY A 86 9.45 -2.50 13.48
CA GLY A 86 10.71 -2.12 14.08
C GLY A 86 11.91 -2.13 13.16
N ILE A 87 11.74 -2.58 11.92
CA ILE A 87 12.80 -2.60 10.94
C ILE A 87 12.70 -1.38 10.04
N GLN A 88 13.82 -0.76 9.78
CA GLN A 88 13.87 0.43 8.96
C GLN A 88 13.95 0.05 7.51
N GLY A 89 12.89 0.24 6.78
CA GLY A 89 12.85 -0.14 5.38
C GLY A 89 13.86 0.57 4.52
N LYS A 90 14.15 1.81 4.85
CA LYS A 90 15.04 2.59 4.00
C LYS A 90 16.46 2.07 3.99
N ARG A 91 16.78 1.21 4.90
CA ARG A 91 18.10 0.66 4.94
C ARG A 91 18.26 -0.57 4.18
N SER A 92 17.26 -0.99 3.54
CA SER A 92 17.36 -2.18 2.74
C SER A 92 18.35 -1.96 1.67
N ARG A 93 19.26 -2.73 1.59
CA ARG A 93 20.19 -2.52 0.60
C ARG A 93 20.99 -3.68 0.39
#